data_236fade37326580808d53f4cf83cd785
#
_entry.id   236fade37326580808d53f4cf83cd785
#
_cell.length_a   1.000
_cell.length_b   1.000
_cell.length_c   1.000
_cell.angle_alpha   90.00
_cell.angle_beta   90.00
_cell.angle_gamma   90.00
#
_symmetry.space_group_name_H-M   'P 1'
#
loop_
_entity.id
_entity.type
_entity.pdbx_description
1 polymer ?
#
loop_
_entity_poly.entity_id
_entity_poly.type
_entity_poly.pdbx_seq_one_letter_code
_entity_poly.pdbx_strand_id
1 'polypeptide(L)'
;MSLIVAKFGGTSVASPERIQMVAKKVIAKKQAGHDVVAVVSAMGKTTDELVGLARALNQDPPAREMDRLLSTGEQVSMTLLAMAIEALGYKSISFTGRQAGIETNGTHNKARIVKVHNER
;
A
#
# COMPACT_ATOMS: atom_id res chain seq x y z
N MET A 1 22.47 -9.82 -4.29
CA MET A 1 21.31 -9.01 -3.88
C MET A 1 20.03 -9.79 -4.05
N SER A 2 19.20 -9.77 -3.06
CA SER A 2 17.90 -10.44 -3.11
C SER A 2 16.79 -9.42 -3.28
N LEU A 3 15.71 -9.84 -3.89
CA LEU A 3 14.48 -9.08 -3.89
C LEU A 3 13.60 -9.57 -2.74
N ILE A 4 13.21 -8.66 -1.87
CA ILE A 4 12.32 -8.97 -0.77
C ILE A 4 10.97 -8.33 -1.04
N VAL A 5 9.92 -9.14 -0.96
CA VAL A 5 8.54 -8.65 -1.02
C VAL A 5 7.97 -8.75 0.39
N ALA A 6 7.65 -7.61 0.97
CA ALA A 6 7.11 -7.55 2.33
C ALA A 6 5.67 -7.04 2.29
N LYS A 7 4.79 -7.73 2.97
CA LYS A 7 3.37 -7.37 3.02
C LYS A 7 3.02 -6.81 4.40
N PHE A 8 2.33 -5.69 4.41
CA PHE A 8 1.89 -5.01 5.63
C PHE A 8 0.38 -4.82 5.61
N GLY A 9 -0.29 -5.37 6.61
CA GLY A 9 -1.73 -5.25 6.73
C GLY A 9 -2.18 -3.91 7.30
N GLY A 10 -3.48 -3.73 7.40
CA GLY A 10 -4.07 -2.45 7.81
C GLY A 10 -3.65 -1.98 9.19
N THR A 11 -3.44 -2.88 10.15
CA THR A 11 -2.97 -2.52 11.49
C THR A 11 -1.55 -1.98 11.46
N SER A 12 -0.70 -2.50 10.59
CA SER A 12 0.70 -2.06 10.49
C SER A 12 0.83 -0.66 9.89
N VAL A 13 -0.20 -0.19 9.18
CA VAL A 13 -0.21 1.14 8.55
C VAL A 13 -1.35 2.00 9.09
N ALA A 14 -1.83 1.71 10.29
CA ALA A 14 -3.05 2.32 10.83
C ALA A 14 -2.86 3.78 11.28
N SER A 15 -1.64 4.26 11.43
CA SER A 15 -1.35 5.62 11.89
C SER A 15 -0.03 6.10 11.29
N PRO A 16 0.24 7.42 11.31
CA PRO A 16 1.53 7.93 10.87
C PRO A 16 2.71 7.29 11.61
N GLU A 17 2.60 7.06 12.91
CA GLU A 17 3.65 6.43 13.71
C GLU A 17 3.93 5.01 13.24
N ARG A 18 2.88 4.25 12.93
CA ARG A 18 3.03 2.89 12.43
C ARG A 18 3.62 2.86 11.02
N ILE A 19 3.23 3.80 10.17
CA ILE A 19 3.81 3.94 8.84
C ILE A 19 5.31 4.25 8.94
N GLN A 20 5.70 5.11 9.88
CA GLN A 20 7.13 5.40 10.12
C GLN A 20 7.89 4.14 10.55
N MET A 21 7.28 3.30 11.37
CA MET A 21 7.90 2.03 11.78
C MET A 21 8.08 1.09 10.59
N VAL A 22 7.08 1.02 9.71
CA VAL A 22 7.18 0.23 8.49
C VAL A 22 8.28 0.76 7.58
N ALA A 23 8.36 2.09 7.42
CA ALA A 23 9.40 2.72 6.62
C ALA A 23 10.79 2.35 7.14
N LYS A 24 11.00 2.38 8.45
CA LYS A 24 12.28 2.01 9.05
C LYS A 24 12.63 0.54 8.81
N LYS A 25 11.64 -0.36 8.90
CA LYS A 25 11.84 -1.79 8.62
C LYS A 25 12.24 -2.02 7.16
N VAL A 26 11.56 -1.35 6.24
CA VAL A 26 11.86 -1.44 4.81
C VAL A 26 13.28 -0.94 4.54
N ILE A 27 13.63 0.19 5.09
CA ILE A 27 14.97 0.78 4.92
C ILE A 27 16.06 -0.13 5.49
N ALA A 28 15.80 -0.75 6.63
CA ALA A 28 16.77 -1.68 7.23
C ALA A 28 17.10 -2.82 6.27
N LYS A 29 16.10 -3.35 5.56
CA LYS A 29 16.31 -4.39 4.55
C LYS A 29 17.09 -3.85 3.36
N LYS A 30 16.81 -2.62 2.95
CA LYS A 30 17.54 -1.97 1.86
C LYS A 30 19.00 -1.76 2.24
N GLN A 31 19.27 -1.32 3.47
CA GLN A 31 20.63 -1.14 3.97
C GLN A 31 21.40 -2.45 4.05
N ALA A 32 20.70 -3.56 4.24
CA ALA A 32 21.31 -4.89 4.24
C ALA A 32 21.65 -5.41 2.83
N GLY A 33 21.38 -4.62 1.80
CA GLY A 33 21.74 -4.96 0.42
C GLY A 33 20.63 -5.58 -0.41
N HIS A 34 19.40 -5.52 0.07
CA HIS A 34 18.25 -6.09 -0.66
C HIS A 34 17.48 -5.01 -1.42
N ASP A 35 16.87 -5.40 -2.52
CA ASP A 35 15.81 -4.60 -3.12
C ASP A 35 14.50 -4.94 -2.42
N VAL A 36 13.67 -3.93 -2.18
CA VAL A 36 12.44 -4.13 -1.40
C VAL A 36 11.23 -3.65 -2.18
N VAL A 37 10.22 -4.52 -2.24
CA VAL A 37 8.89 -4.17 -2.70
C VAL A 37 7.96 -4.36 -1.50
N ALA A 38 7.33 -3.28 -1.06
CA ALA A 38 6.37 -3.33 0.03
C ALA A 38 4.96 -3.34 -0.52
N VAL A 39 4.15 -4.28 -0.07
CA VAL A 39 2.75 -4.40 -0.44
C VAL A 39 1.93 -3.98 0.77
N VAL A 40 1.06 -2.98 0.60
CA VAL A 40 0.31 -2.41 1.72
C VAL A 40 -1.19 -2.46 1.48
N SER A 41 -1.93 -2.58 2.57
CA SER A 41 -3.39 -2.49 2.58
C SER A 41 -3.82 -1.08 3.02
N ALA A 42 -5.12 -0.81 2.95
CA ALA A 42 -5.67 0.43 3.47
C ALA A 42 -5.41 0.56 4.98
N MET A 43 -5.37 1.79 5.46
CA MET A 43 -5.09 2.08 6.86
C MET A 43 -6.24 1.62 7.78
N GLY A 44 -5.90 0.80 8.78
CA GLY A 44 -6.82 0.48 9.88
C GLY A 44 -8.23 0.13 9.44
N LYS A 45 -9.18 0.96 9.85
CA LYS A 45 -10.60 0.76 9.59
C LYS A 45 -11.11 1.46 8.32
N THR A 46 -10.22 1.99 7.50
CA THR A 46 -10.60 2.73 6.29
C THR A 46 -11.49 1.90 5.37
N THR A 47 -11.15 0.62 5.16
CA THR A 47 -11.95 -0.27 4.31
C THR A 47 -13.39 -0.37 4.83
N ASP A 48 -13.56 -0.57 6.14
CA ASP A 48 -14.89 -0.67 6.74
C ASP A 48 -15.68 0.62 6.59
N GLU A 49 -15.02 1.77 6.75
CA GLU A 49 -15.66 3.07 6.57
C GLU A 49 -16.13 3.27 5.13
N LEU A 50 -15.31 2.91 4.15
CA LEU A 50 -15.66 3.03 2.74
C LEU A 50 -16.81 2.10 2.37
N VAL A 51 -16.79 0.86 2.86
CA VAL A 51 -17.89 -0.08 2.66
C VAL A 51 -19.18 0.47 3.25
N GLY A 52 -19.11 1.05 4.45
CA GLY A 52 -20.25 1.66 5.10
C GLY A 52 -20.85 2.79 4.29
N LEU A 53 -20.01 3.66 3.74
CA LEU A 53 -20.49 4.75 2.88
C LEU A 53 -21.18 4.22 1.62
N ALA A 54 -20.59 3.23 0.98
CA ALA A 54 -21.17 2.66 -0.23
C ALA A 54 -22.54 2.05 0.04
N ARG A 55 -22.66 1.27 1.12
CA ARG A 55 -23.90 0.59 1.47
C ARG A 55 -24.98 1.53 1.95
N ALA A 56 -24.62 2.67 2.48
CA ALA A 56 -25.57 3.72 2.84
C ALA A 56 -26.27 4.28 1.59
N LEU A 57 -25.60 4.25 0.44
CA LEU A 57 -26.14 4.74 -0.82
C LEU A 57 -26.78 3.63 -1.65
N ASN A 58 -26.29 2.42 -1.56
CA ASN A 58 -26.74 1.28 -2.34
C ASN A 58 -26.48 0.01 -1.54
N GLN A 59 -27.52 -0.73 -1.20
CA GLN A 59 -27.38 -1.95 -0.41
C GLN A 59 -26.62 -3.06 -1.14
N ASP A 60 -26.61 -3.00 -2.46
CA ASP A 60 -25.89 -3.96 -3.30
C ASP A 60 -25.02 -3.20 -4.31
N PRO A 61 -23.91 -2.62 -3.85
CA PRO A 61 -23.07 -1.81 -4.74
C PRO A 61 -22.46 -2.65 -5.86
N PRO A 62 -22.36 -2.12 -7.08
CA PRO A 62 -21.69 -2.83 -8.16
C PRO A 62 -20.23 -3.14 -7.78
N ALA A 63 -19.81 -4.38 -8.03
CA ALA A 63 -18.49 -4.85 -7.64
C ALA A 63 -17.37 -3.98 -8.22
N ARG A 64 -17.52 -3.57 -9.48
CA ARG A 64 -16.53 -2.74 -10.14
C ARG A 64 -16.34 -1.39 -9.43
N GLU A 65 -17.43 -0.74 -9.05
CA GLU A 65 -17.37 0.55 -8.38
C GLU A 65 -16.87 0.40 -6.93
N MET A 66 -17.26 -0.68 -6.27
CA MET A 66 -16.76 -0.99 -4.94
C MET A 66 -15.24 -1.18 -4.94
N ASP A 67 -14.71 -1.91 -5.91
CA ASP A 67 -13.27 -2.10 -6.04
C ASP A 67 -12.54 -0.78 -6.24
N ARG A 68 -13.09 0.07 -7.08
CA ARG A 68 -12.52 1.40 -7.33
C ARG A 68 -12.51 2.24 -6.05
N LEU A 69 -13.61 2.21 -5.31
CA LEU A 69 -13.72 2.92 -4.05
C LEU A 69 -12.70 2.39 -3.03
N LEU A 70 -12.64 1.08 -2.84
CA LEU A 70 -11.74 0.48 -1.86
C LEU A 70 -10.27 0.69 -2.21
N SER A 71 -9.95 0.77 -3.51
CA SER A 71 -8.57 1.02 -3.94
C SER A 71 -8.06 2.39 -3.51
N THR A 72 -8.95 3.36 -3.28
CA THR A 72 -8.53 4.69 -2.82
C THR A 72 -7.89 4.64 -1.44
N GLY A 73 -8.39 3.78 -0.55
CA GLY A 73 -7.80 3.60 0.77
C GLY A 73 -6.38 3.06 0.72
N GLU A 74 -6.15 2.12 -0.20
CA GLU A 74 -4.82 1.54 -0.39
C GLU A 74 -3.86 2.54 -1.03
N GLN A 75 -4.37 3.40 -1.90
CA GLN A 75 -3.57 4.46 -2.50
C GLN A 75 -3.11 5.47 -1.45
N VAL A 76 -3.95 5.77 -0.47
CA VAL A 76 -3.57 6.65 0.64
C VAL A 76 -2.38 6.04 1.40
N SER A 77 -2.49 4.78 1.82
CA SER A 77 -1.42 4.18 2.62
C SER A 77 -0.12 4.01 1.84
N MET A 78 -0.18 3.62 0.56
CA MET A 78 1.05 3.44 -0.20
C MET A 78 1.77 4.76 -0.47
N THR A 79 1.03 5.84 -0.73
CA THR A 79 1.65 7.15 -0.97
C THR A 79 2.24 7.71 0.32
N LEU A 80 1.57 7.53 1.45
CA LEU A 80 2.09 7.96 2.74
C LEU A 80 3.35 7.18 3.12
N LEU A 81 3.38 5.88 2.85
CA LEU A 81 4.58 5.08 3.09
C LEU A 81 5.74 5.55 2.20
N ALA A 82 5.47 5.82 0.92
CA ALA A 82 6.49 6.33 0.02
C ALA A 82 7.05 7.66 0.53
N MET A 83 6.19 8.56 1.01
CA MET A 83 6.62 9.83 1.58
C MET A 83 7.47 9.64 2.84
N ALA A 84 7.11 8.69 3.70
CA ALA A 84 7.85 8.41 4.92
C ALA A 84 9.26 7.87 4.61
N ILE A 85 9.35 7.01 3.60
CA ILE A 85 10.64 6.47 3.15
C ILE A 85 11.53 7.58 2.60
N GLU A 86 10.97 8.48 1.79
CA GLU A 86 11.74 9.58 1.22
C GLU A 86 12.19 10.58 2.29
N ALA A 87 11.39 10.79 3.32
CA ALA A 87 11.79 11.63 4.45
C ALA A 87 13.03 11.09 5.17
N LEU A 88 13.29 9.78 5.05
CA LEU A 88 14.46 9.14 5.65
C LEU A 88 15.66 9.07 4.68
N GLY A 89 15.56 9.72 3.53
CA GLY A 89 16.67 9.84 2.59
C GLY A 89 16.74 8.77 1.51
N TYR A 90 15.71 7.94 1.37
CA TYR A 90 15.67 6.92 0.33
C TYR A 90 14.60 7.26 -0.69
N LYS A 91 14.86 6.93 -1.94
CA LYS A 91 13.86 7.13 -3.00
C LYS A 91 12.89 5.97 -3.01
N SER A 92 11.64 6.30 -3.22
CA SER A 92 10.57 5.31 -3.32
C SER A 92 9.60 5.72 -4.41
N ILE A 93 8.86 4.75 -4.91
CA ILE A 93 7.81 5.01 -5.89
C ILE A 93 6.65 4.07 -5.60
N SER A 94 5.44 4.61 -5.61
CA SER A 94 4.24 3.84 -5.38
C SER A 94 3.57 3.48 -6.70
N PHE A 95 3.01 2.28 -6.77
CA PHE A 95 2.29 1.79 -7.94
C PHE A 95 0.96 1.20 -7.51
N THR A 96 -0.08 1.45 -8.29
CA THR A 96 -1.24 0.57 -8.25
C THR A 96 -0.83 -0.78 -8.83
N GLY A 97 -1.55 -1.85 -8.52
CA GLY A 97 -1.23 -3.17 -9.09
C GLY A 97 -1.16 -3.15 -10.61
N ARG A 98 -2.06 -2.39 -11.24
CA ARG A 98 -2.08 -2.25 -12.69
C ARG A 98 -0.83 -1.53 -13.22
N GLN A 99 -0.40 -0.47 -12.56
CA GLN A 99 0.80 0.28 -12.93
C GLN A 99 2.07 -0.56 -12.79
N ALA A 100 2.06 -1.49 -11.84
CA ALA A 100 3.19 -2.40 -11.64
C ALA A 100 3.17 -3.59 -12.61
N GLY A 101 2.17 -3.69 -13.49
CA GLY A 101 2.05 -4.79 -14.44
C GLY A 101 1.44 -6.05 -13.86
N ILE A 102 0.84 -5.96 -12.68
CA ILE A 102 0.18 -7.10 -12.05
C ILE A 102 -1.25 -7.20 -12.57
N GLU A 103 -1.57 -8.32 -13.17
CA GLU A 103 -2.91 -8.61 -13.65
C GLU A 103 -3.57 -9.63 -12.73
N THR A 104 -4.84 -9.42 -12.45
CA THR A 104 -5.63 -10.36 -11.67
C THR A 104 -6.83 -10.80 -12.49
N ASN A 105 -7.15 -12.09 -12.42
CA ASN A 105 -8.26 -12.67 -13.17
C ASN A 105 -9.59 -12.43 -12.46
N GLY A 106 -10.00 -11.16 -12.38
CA GLY A 106 -11.24 -10.80 -11.71
C GLY A 106 -11.22 -10.93 -10.20
N THR A 107 -10.10 -11.31 -9.63
CA THR A 107 -9.93 -11.32 -8.18
C THR A 107 -9.59 -9.91 -7.73
N HIS A 108 -10.28 -9.44 -6.71
CA HIS A 108 -10.09 -8.08 -6.21
C HIS A 108 -8.78 -7.98 -5.44
N ASN A 109 -7.81 -7.34 -6.03
CA ASN A 109 -6.54 -7.10 -5.36
C ASN A 109 -6.63 -5.81 -4.55
N LYS A 110 -6.66 -5.96 -3.24
CA LYS A 110 -6.80 -4.84 -2.30
C LYS A 110 -5.46 -4.30 -1.82
N ALA A 111 -4.35 -4.81 -2.34
CA ALA A 111 -3.03 -4.36 -1.92
C ALA A 111 -2.40 -3.49 -2.98
N ARG A 112 -1.54 -2.59 -2.54
CA ARG A 112 -0.78 -1.70 -3.42
C ARG A 112 0.70 -1.84 -3.13
N ILE A 113 1.51 -1.49 -4.09
CA ILE A 113 2.93 -1.77 -4.07
C ILE A 113 3.72 -0.49 -3.94
N VAL A 114 4.68 -0.49 -3.02
CA VAL A 114 5.69 0.55 -2.90
C VAL A 114 7.04 -0.07 -3.21
N LYS A 115 7.72 0.46 -4.21
CA LYS A 115 9.07 0.03 -4.55
C LYS A 115 10.06 1.06 -4.05
N VAL A 116 11.10 0.60 -3.37
CA VAL A 116 12.12 1.45 -2.79
C VAL A 116 13.38 1.40 -3.67
N HIS A 117 13.85 2.56 -4.07
CA HIS A 117 15.07 2.72 -4.85
C HIS A 117 16.16 3.34 -3.99
N ASN A 118 17.36 2.88 -4.19
CA ASN A 118 18.54 3.47 -3.57
C ASN A 118 19.34 4.21 -4.63
N GLU A 119 18.76 5.24 -5.20
CA GLU A 119 19.43 6.09 -6.17
C GLU A 119 20.04 7.29 -5.47
N ARG A 120 21.16 7.74 -6.01
CA ARG A 120 21.86 8.90 -5.48
C ARG A 120 22.03 9.96 -6.55
#